data_690f8d44a162f93871ce8f74a271c634
#
_entry.id   690f8d44a162f93871ce8f74a271c634
#
_cell.length_a   1.000
_cell.length_b   1.000
_cell.length_c   1.000
_cell.angle_alpha   90.00
_cell.angle_beta   90.00
_cell.angle_gamma   90.00
#
_symmetry.space_group_name_H-M   'P 1'
#
loop_
_entity.id
_entity.type
_entity.pdbx_description
1 polymer ?
#
loop_
_entity_poly.entity_id
_entity_poly.type
_entity_poly.pdbx_seq_one_letter_code
_entity_poly.pdbx_strand_id
1 'polypeptide(L)'
;GDKDNWDALNQDSAPDGNRDAWNRLLGILDSGIDSKELFNRIQGKGPDGIRDPSMENLLDVRNLIDYCILNFYMGNQDWPGRNFWVGRDREGDEGFKFYPWDTETSMGLGSDLNTDRTGVDSSVARPYAALKNNPDFRLWFADRVQHHFFNGGSFFVHADKPQWSVVEPENNVPASRFAQLADQIERAIVGESARWGDQLVNSPFTWDDWSRERDNLLTHYFPRRSAIVLDQLRRAGLYPRIIAPAFNHAGGKVDPGFSLSMSAQGGTIFYTLDGTDPRSRLQSKEISRFDLFDNATQKRVLVPSAANGGDAFGSDWYEDVNFVDDAWMLGVGGIGYDTGNDYEEFIGMDVTDSMQGQNGSVFIRIQFETGSQINEETNLMVLRMRYDDGFEAFLNGVHIASSNAPEILKWNSFATGTHDDSVAVQFQDFDVSGFISHLHAGTNLLAIQGLNVSNVSSDFLIDAELMVG
;
A
#
# COMPACT_ATOMS: atom_id res chain seq x y z
N GLY A 1 4.79 -30.31 -22.09
CA GLY A 1 4.44 -31.18 -20.95
C GLY A 1 3.39 -32.18 -21.38
N ASP A 2 3.34 -33.29 -20.72
CA ASP A 2 2.32 -34.30 -20.97
C ASP A 2 0.96 -33.73 -20.50
N LYS A 3 -0.04 -33.68 -21.40
CA LYS A 3 -1.38 -33.15 -21.08
C LYS A 3 -2.04 -33.92 -19.94
N ASP A 4 -1.65 -35.18 -19.74
CA ASP A 4 -2.23 -36.04 -18.70
C ASP A 4 -1.87 -35.60 -17.26
N ASN A 5 -0.87 -34.71 -17.14
CA ASN A 5 -0.43 -34.16 -15.83
C ASN A 5 -1.01 -32.77 -15.50
N TRP A 6 -1.87 -32.23 -16.37
CA TRP A 6 -2.43 -30.88 -16.15
C TRP A 6 -3.86 -30.91 -15.67
N ASP A 7 -4.20 -29.98 -14.76
CA ASP A 7 -5.56 -29.52 -14.54
C ASP A 7 -5.76 -28.29 -15.41
N ALA A 8 -6.57 -28.41 -16.46
CA ALA A 8 -6.93 -27.31 -17.35
C ALA A 8 -8.41 -26.98 -17.18
N LEU A 9 -8.70 -25.74 -16.79
CA LEU A 9 -10.04 -25.26 -16.51
C LEU A 9 -10.45 -24.20 -17.51
N ASN A 10 -11.68 -24.31 -18.01
CA ASN A 10 -12.33 -23.32 -18.86
C ASN A 10 -13.79 -23.21 -18.45
N GLN A 11 -14.22 -22.02 -18.05
CA GLN A 11 -15.55 -21.78 -17.49
C GLN A 11 -15.86 -22.80 -16.34
N ASP A 12 -16.93 -23.55 -16.46
CA ASP A 12 -17.36 -24.51 -15.45
C ASP A 12 -16.85 -25.95 -15.70
N SER A 13 -16.02 -26.14 -16.72
CA SER A 13 -15.48 -27.43 -17.12
C SER A 13 -14.01 -27.61 -16.78
N ALA A 14 -13.57 -28.85 -16.72
CA ALA A 14 -12.17 -29.26 -16.72
C ALA A 14 -11.91 -30.12 -17.94
N PRO A 15 -11.55 -29.54 -19.10
CA PRO A 15 -11.27 -30.29 -20.32
C PRO A 15 -10.13 -31.32 -20.17
N ASP A 16 -9.16 -31.03 -19.29
CA ASP A 16 -8.14 -31.98 -18.85
C ASP A 16 -8.02 -31.96 -17.33
N GLY A 17 -7.72 -33.11 -16.72
CA GLY A 17 -7.59 -33.28 -15.27
C GLY A 17 -8.91 -33.15 -14.53
N ASN A 18 -8.89 -32.43 -13.42
CA ASN A 18 -10.07 -32.27 -12.58
C ASN A 18 -10.08 -30.90 -11.85
N ARG A 19 -11.14 -30.65 -11.07
CA ARG A 19 -11.32 -29.40 -10.32
C ARG A 19 -10.97 -29.50 -8.83
N ASP A 20 -10.39 -30.60 -8.37
CA ASP A 20 -10.23 -30.83 -6.91
C ASP A 20 -9.29 -29.81 -6.28
N ALA A 21 -8.15 -29.53 -6.87
CA ALA A 21 -7.21 -28.50 -6.41
C ALA A 21 -7.83 -27.09 -6.48
N TRP A 22 -8.58 -26.80 -7.55
CA TRP A 22 -9.29 -25.53 -7.68
C TRP A 22 -10.35 -25.37 -6.60
N ASN A 23 -11.13 -26.40 -6.31
CA ASN A 23 -12.13 -26.37 -5.25
C ASN A 23 -11.49 -26.23 -3.87
N ARG A 24 -10.30 -26.84 -3.63
CA ARG A 24 -9.54 -26.59 -2.39
C ARG A 24 -9.08 -25.15 -2.27
N LEU A 25 -8.54 -24.56 -3.36
CA LEU A 25 -8.20 -23.15 -3.39
C LEU A 25 -9.39 -22.28 -3.03
N LEU A 26 -10.53 -22.46 -3.71
CA LEU A 26 -11.73 -21.69 -3.43
C LEU A 26 -12.24 -21.88 -2.00
N GLY A 27 -12.18 -23.09 -1.45
CA GLY A 27 -12.57 -23.37 -0.05
C GLY A 27 -11.69 -22.62 0.97
N ILE A 28 -10.38 -22.50 0.72
CA ILE A 28 -9.47 -21.69 1.55
C ILE A 28 -9.82 -20.20 1.42
N LEU A 29 -10.04 -19.71 0.21
CA LEU A 29 -10.40 -18.33 -0.06
C LEU A 29 -11.75 -17.94 0.59
N ASP A 30 -12.73 -18.82 0.55
CA ASP A 30 -14.06 -18.60 1.14
C ASP A 30 -14.03 -18.62 2.69
N SER A 31 -13.01 -19.21 3.32
CA SER A 31 -12.82 -19.15 4.77
C SER A 31 -12.28 -17.80 5.29
N GLY A 32 -11.96 -16.88 4.40
CA GLY A 32 -11.39 -15.56 4.69
C GLY A 32 -9.86 -15.54 4.59
N ILE A 33 -9.30 -14.60 3.85
CA ILE A 33 -7.84 -14.43 3.67
C ILE A 33 -7.39 -13.12 4.35
N ASP A 34 -7.75 -12.95 5.61
CA ASP A 34 -7.34 -11.76 6.36
C ASP A 34 -5.94 -11.91 6.98
N SER A 35 -5.45 -13.16 7.12
CA SER A 35 -4.15 -13.42 7.70
C SER A 35 -3.04 -13.67 6.66
N LYS A 36 -1.82 -13.28 7.03
CA LYS A 36 -0.60 -13.61 6.30
C LYS A 36 -0.40 -15.13 6.15
N GLU A 37 -0.81 -15.88 7.16
CA GLU A 37 -0.70 -17.34 7.16
C GLU A 37 -1.53 -17.99 6.02
N LEU A 38 -2.79 -17.59 5.86
CA LEU A 38 -3.64 -18.10 4.77
C LEU A 38 -3.12 -17.65 3.39
N PHE A 39 -2.63 -16.41 3.29
CA PHE A 39 -2.00 -15.90 2.06
C PHE A 39 -0.74 -16.69 1.69
N ASN A 40 0.07 -17.08 2.67
CA ASN A 40 1.24 -17.94 2.46
C ASN A 40 0.80 -19.36 2.07
N ARG A 41 -0.19 -19.92 2.75
CA ARG A 41 -0.67 -21.29 2.55
C ARG A 41 -1.12 -21.56 1.12
N ILE A 42 -1.88 -20.64 0.48
CA ILE A 42 -2.30 -20.83 -0.92
C ILE A 42 -1.15 -20.84 -1.91
N GLN A 43 0.02 -20.36 -1.52
CA GLN A 43 1.26 -20.37 -2.29
C GLN A 43 2.19 -21.54 -1.92
N GLY A 44 1.73 -22.48 -1.08
CA GLY A 44 2.56 -23.57 -0.58
C GLY A 44 3.73 -23.10 0.28
N LYS A 45 3.53 -22.05 1.07
CA LYS A 45 4.54 -21.45 1.97
C LYS A 45 4.13 -21.70 3.43
N GLY A 46 5.15 -21.87 4.27
CA GLY A 46 4.99 -21.88 5.72
C GLY A 46 4.60 -20.51 6.31
N PRO A 47 4.34 -20.44 7.63
CA PRO A 47 4.04 -19.18 8.32
C PRO A 47 5.16 -18.13 8.17
N ASP A 48 6.40 -18.56 8.00
CA ASP A 48 7.60 -17.74 7.76
C ASP A 48 7.66 -17.13 6.34
N GLY A 49 6.73 -17.53 5.45
CA GLY A 49 6.70 -17.10 4.06
C GLY A 49 7.69 -17.85 3.13
N ILE A 50 8.38 -18.86 3.65
CA ILE A 50 9.31 -19.71 2.87
C ILE A 50 8.53 -20.84 2.21
N ARG A 51 8.91 -21.19 0.97
CA ARG A 51 8.33 -22.33 0.26
C ARG A 51 8.56 -23.63 1.04
N ASP A 52 7.48 -24.32 1.37
CA ASP A 52 7.51 -25.64 1.99
C ASP A 52 7.10 -26.69 0.95
N PRO A 53 8.04 -27.56 0.49
CA PRO A 53 7.75 -28.57 -0.52
C PRO A 53 6.68 -29.61 -0.09
N SER A 54 6.41 -29.74 1.20
CA SER A 54 5.34 -30.61 1.72
C SER A 54 3.96 -29.99 1.59
N MET A 55 3.87 -28.70 1.37
CA MET A 55 2.63 -27.96 1.20
C MET A 55 2.30 -27.77 -0.30
N GLU A 56 1.04 -28.04 -0.64
CA GLU A 56 0.58 -27.84 -2.02
C GLU A 56 0.56 -26.34 -2.39
N ASN A 57 1.22 -25.97 -3.50
CA ASN A 57 1.08 -24.66 -4.10
C ASN A 57 -0.18 -24.63 -4.95
N LEU A 58 -1.17 -23.83 -4.57
CA LEU A 58 -2.46 -23.75 -5.24
C LEU A 58 -2.58 -22.54 -6.18
N LEU A 59 -1.80 -21.46 -5.95
CA LEU A 59 -1.99 -20.22 -6.69
C LEU A 59 -0.67 -19.51 -7.00
N ASP A 60 -0.41 -19.27 -8.27
CA ASP A 60 0.59 -18.30 -8.71
C ASP A 60 0.00 -16.88 -8.58
N VAL A 61 0.21 -16.27 -7.40
CA VAL A 61 -0.34 -14.95 -7.08
C VAL A 61 0.18 -13.87 -8.03
N ARG A 62 1.45 -13.97 -8.45
CA ARG A 62 2.04 -12.99 -9.36
C ARG A 62 1.40 -13.05 -10.75
N ASN A 63 1.20 -14.24 -11.27
CA ASN A 63 0.51 -14.44 -12.53
C ASN A 63 -0.96 -13.97 -12.45
N LEU A 64 -1.67 -14.26 -11.35
CA LEU A 64 -3.03 -13.75 -11.13
C LEU A 64 -3.07 -12.22 -11.19
N ILE A 65 -2.14 -11.54 -10.55
CA ILE A 65 -2.07 -10.07 -10.55
C ILE A 65 -1.84 -9.55 -11.97
N ASP A 66 -0.86 -10.09 -12.68
CA ASP A 66 -0.55 -9.67 -14.06
C ASP A 66 -1.74 -9.91 -15.01
N TYR A 67 -2.41 -11.04 -14.83
CA TYR A 67 -3.64 -11.36 -15.55
C TYR A 67 -4.77 -10.36 -15.27
N CYS A 68 -4.98 -9.98 -14.01
CA CYS A 68 -5.96 -8.96 -13.64
C CYS A 68 -5.59 -7.59 -14.24
N ILE A 69 -4.34 -7.16 -14.10
CA ILE A 69 -3.86 -5.88 -14.67
C ILE A 69 -4.10 -5.82 -16.17
N LEU A 70 -3.80 -6.89 -16.90
CA LEU A 70 -4.04 -6.97 -18.33
C LEU A 70 -5.53 -6.79 -18.67
N ASN A 71 -6.42 -7.54 -18.01
CA ASN A 71 -7.87 -7.44 -18.24
C ASN A 71 -8.44 -6.07 -17.85
N PHE A 72 -7.93 -5.44 -16.79
CA PHE A 72 -8.30 -4.07 -16.41
C PHE A 72 -7.83 -3.06 -17.45
N TYR A 73 -6.60 -3.22 -17.96
CA TYR A 73 -6.06 -2.36 -19.01
C TYR A 73 -6.88 -2.45 -20.30
N MET A 74 -7.20 -3.65 -20.72
CA MET A 74 -8.01 -3.87 -21.94
C MET A 74 -9.48 -3.46 -21.78
N GLY A 75 -9.97 -3.34 -20.55
CA GLY A 75 -11.40 -3.13 -20.29
C GLY A 75 -12.25 -4.31 -20.76
N ASN A 76 -11.72 -5.54 -20.72
CA ASN A 76 -12.32 -6.76 -21.25
C ASN A 76 -13.71 -7.02 -20.64
N GLN A 77 -14.76 -7.04 -21.44
CA GLN A 77 -16.14 -7.16 -20.96
C GLN A 77 -16.61 -8.60 -20.85
N ASP A 78 -16.08 -9.52 -21.63
CA ASP A 78 -16.40 -10.94 -21.51
C ASP A 78 -15.78 -11.59 -20.28
N TRP A 79 -14.66 -11.04 -19.82
CA TRP A 79 -14.02 -11.42 -18.57
C TRP A 79 -14.79 -10.80 -17.38
N PRO A 80 -14.99 -11.52 -16.25
CA PRO A 80 -14.42 -12.83 -15.91
C PRO A 80 -15.31 -14.02 -16.24
N GLY A 81 -16.45 -13.82 -16.87
CA GLY A 81 -17.45 -14.88 -17.10
C GLY A 81 -17.04 -15.86 -18.18
N ARG A 82 -16.28 -15.42 -19.16
CA ARG A 82 -15.89 -16.18 -20.36
C ARG A 82 -14.45 -15.88 -20.76
N ASN A 83 -14.00 -16.57 -21.82
CA ASN A 83 -12.78 -16.26 -22.55
C ASN A 83 -11.53 -16.26 -21.65
N PHE A 84 -11.35 -17.38 -20.92
CA PHE A 84 -10.18 -17.61 -20.09
C PHE A 84 -9.78 -19.08 -20.04
N TRP A 85 -8.52 -19.31 -19.74
CA TRP A 85 -8.01 -20.61 -19.30
C TRP A 85 -7.31 -20.46 -17.96
N VAL A 86 -7.44 -21.49 -17.12
CA VAL A 86 -6.67 -21.64 -15.90
C VAL A 86 -5.99 -23.01 -15.94
N GLY A 87 -4.70 -23.06 -15.70
CA GLY A 87 -3.94 -24.28 -15.79
C GLY A 87 -2.99 -24.48 -14.63
N ARG A 88 -2.82 -25.75 -14.20
CA ARG A 88 -1.85 -26.15 -13.20
C ARG A 88 -1.22 -27.49 -13.57
N ASP A 89 0.10 -27.58 -13.50
CA ASP A 89 0.80 -28.86 -13.54
C ASP A 89 0.69 -29.56 -12.19
N ARG A 90 0.14 -30.78 -12.18
CA ARG A 90 -0.05 -31.57 -10.94
C ARG A 90 1.25 -32.16 -10.40
N GLU A 91 2.26 -32.35 -11.25
CA GLU A 91 3.58 -32.85 -10.89
C GLU A 91 4.57 -31.71 -10.63
N GLY A 92 4.21 -30.49 -11.06
CA GLY A 92 5.03 -29.29 -10.88
C GLY A 92 4.83 -28.65 -9.49
N ASP A 93 5.72 -27.72 -9.17
CA ASP A 93 5.70 -26.97 -7.93
C ASP A 93 5.02 -25.58 -8.06
N GLU A 94 4.36 -25.34 -9.19
CA GLU A 94 3.68 -24.07 -9.49
C GLU A 94 2.17 -24.18 -9.24
N GLY A 95 1.59 -23.12 -8.71
CA GLY A 95 0.14 -23.00 -8.52
C GLY A 95 -0.60 -22.71 -9.82
N PHE A 96 -1.93 -22.61 -9.74
CA PHE A 96 -2.75 -22.23 -10.89
C PHE A 96 -2.27 -20.93 -11.52
N LYS A 97 -2.14 -20.95 -12.87
CA LYS A 97 -1.86 -19.81 -13.73
C LYS A 97 -3.06 -19.50 -14.61
N PHE A 98 -3.23 -18.23 -14.91
CA PHE A 98 -4.35 -17.66 -15.66
C PHE A 98 -3.86 -17.20 -17.02
N TYR A 99 -4.64 -17.48 -18.05
CA TYR A 99 -4.33 -17.16 -19.43
C TYR A 99 -5.50 -16.44 -20.08
N PRO A 100 -5.29 -15.25 -20.66
CA PRO A 100 -6.31 -14.58 -21.46
C PRO A 100 -6.56 -15.40 -22.74
N TRP A 101 -7.82 -15.43 -23.14
CA TRP A 101 -8.24 -16.12 -24.36
C TRP A 101 -9.37 -15.32 -24.98
N ASP A 102 -9.35 -15.17 -26.32
CA ASP A 102 -10.45 -14.59 -27.12
C ASP A 102 -10.92 -13.23 -26.53
N THR A 103 -9.99 -12.25 -26.50
CA THR A 103 -10.20 -10.97 -25.81
C THR A 103 -10.73 -9.88 -26.75
N GLU A 104 -11.48 -10.24 -27.79
CA GLU A 104 -11.99 -9.34 -28.83
C GLU A 104 -12.96 -8.29 -28.29
N THR A 105 -13.71 -8.60 -27.21
CA THR A 105 -14.61 -7.64 -26.55
C THR A 105 -13.85 -6.72 -25.60
N SER A 106 -12.87 -6.00 -26.16
CA SER A 106 -11.98 -5.12 -25.40
C SER A 106 -11.51 -3.91 -26.23
N MET A 107 -10.80 -2.96 -25.64
CA MET A 107 -10.12 -1.82 -26.26
C MET A 107 -10.98 -0.96 -27.20
N GLY A 108 -12.29 -0.87 -26.99
CA GLY A 108 -13.20 -0.11 -27.85
C GLY A 108 -14.39 -0.92 -28.34
N LEU A 109 -14.18 -2.18 -28.74
CA LEU A 109 -15.29 -3.05 -29.08
C LEU A 109 -16.00 -3.54 -27.83
N GLY A 110 -17.23 -3.04 -27.59
CA GLY A 110 -18.01 -3.35 -26.39
C GLY A 110 -17.46 -2.76 -25.08
N SER A 111 -16.36 -2.00 -25.13
CA SER A 111 -15.80 -1.30 -23.97
C SER A 111 -15.42 0.13 -24.36
N ASP A 112 -15.72 1.09 -23.50
CA ASP A 112 -15.22 2.45 -23.68
C ASP A 112 -13.84 2.65 -23.02
N LEU A 113 -13.23 3.81 -23.28
CA LEU A 113 -11.94 4.19 -22.74
C LEU A 113 -11.92 4.17 -21.19
N ASN A 114 -13.07 4.40 -20.53
CA ASN A 114 -13.21 4.53 -19.09
C ASN A 114 -13.69 3.25 -18.40
N THR A 115 -13.93 2.18 -19.15
CA THR A 115 -14.40 0.91 -18.58
C THR A 115 -13.52 0.50 -17.40
N ASP A 116 -14.13 0.33 -16.21
CA ASP A 116 -13.51 -0.07 -14.97
C ASP A 116 -13.89 -1.52 -14.63
N ARG A 117 -12.89 -2.39 -14.54
CA ARG A 117 -13.05 -3.81 -14.21
C ARG A 117 -12.50 -4.19 -12.84
N THR A 118 -12.08 -3.22 -12.02
CA THR A 118 -11.51 -3.47 -10.68
C THR A 118 -12.52 -4.02 -9.66
N GLY A 119 -13.82 -3.85 -9.94
CA GLY A 119 -14.90 -4.32 -9.08
C GLY A 119 -15.36 -5.77 -9.29
N VAL A 120 -14.77 -6.51 -10.26
CA VAL A 120 -15.21 -7.90 -10.56
C VAL A 120 -15.00 -8.85 -9.38
N ASP A 121 -15.89 -9.83 -9.21
CA ASP A 121 -15.93 -10.72 -8.05
C ASP A 121 -16.38 -12.17 -8.34
N SER A 122 -16.70 -12.48 -9.60
CA SER A 122 -17.30 -13.75 -9.99
C SER A 122 -16.41 -14.61 -10.88
N SER A 123 -16.79 -15.86 -11.10
CA SER A 123 -16.13 -16.80 -12.01
C SER A 123 -14.63 -16.91 -11.74
N VAL A 124 -13.79 -16.76 -12.78
CA VAL A 124 -12.32 -16.84 -12.70
C VAL A 124 -11.69 -15.71 -11.86
N ALA A 125 -12.41 -14.62 -11.60
CA ALA A 125 -11.94 -13.52 -10.76
C ALA A 125 -12.17 -13.75 -9.24
N ARG A 126 -12.80 -14.85 -8.82
CA ARG A 126 -13.01 -15.15 -7.38
C ARG A 126 -11.73 -15.11 -6.54
N PRO A 127 -10.58 -15.66 -6.99
CA PRO A 127 -9.33 -15.51 -6.24
C PRO A 127 -8.91 -14.07 -6.05
N TYR A 128 -9.00 -13.25 -7.09
CA TYR A 128 -8.75 -11.81 -6.99
C TYR A 128 -9.70 -11.13 -6.00
N ALA A 129 -11.01 -11.40 -6.11
CA ALA A 129 -12.02 -10.80 -5.25
C ALA A 129 -11.79 -11.10 -3.76
N ALA A 130 -11.41 -12.34 -3.44
CA ALA A 130 -11.10 -12.76 -2.07
C ALA A 130 -9.80 -12.11 -1.54
N LEU A 131 -8.80 -11.91 -2.42
CA LEU A 131 -7.48 -11.43 -2.03
C LEU A 131 -7.35 -9.91 -2.04
N LYS A 132 -8.19 -9.16 -2.76
CA LYS A 132 -8.01 -7.71 -3.00
C LYS A 132 -7.98 -6.85 -1.73
N ASN A 133 -8.46 -7.36 -0.59
CA ASN A 133 -8.40 -6.67 0.71
C ASN A 133 -7.22 -7.14 1.57
N ASN A 134 -6.51 -8.21 1.20
CA ASN A 134 -5.35 -8.67 1.93
C ASN A 134 -4.17 -7.69 1.73
N PRO A 135 -3.50 -7.22 2.81
CA PRO A 135 -2.43 -6.22 2.72
C PRO A 135 -1.22 -6.68 1.89
N ASP A 136 -0.82 -7.97 2.01
CA ASP A 136 0.31 -8.51 1.26
C ASP A 136 -0.02 -8.64 -0.23
N PHE A 137 -1.25 -9.04 -0.57
CA PHE A 137 -1.71 -9.05 -1.96
C PHE A 137 -1.71 -7.64 -2.56
N ARG A 138 -2.21 -6.64 -1.83
CA ARG A 138 -2.20 -5.23 -2.28
C ARG A 138 -0.80 -4.71 -2.53
N LEU A 139 0.14 -5.06 -1.66
CA LEU A 139 1.54 -4.68 -1.86
C LEU A 139 2.10 -5.29 -3.15
N TRP A 140 1.92 -6.61 -3.33
CA TRP A 140 2.37 -7.29 -4.55
C TRP A 140 1.68 -6.74 -5.80
N PHE A 141 0.40 -6.39 -5.67
CA PHE A 141 -0.35 -5.74 -6.75
C PHE A 141 0.27 -4.39 -7.12
N ALA A 142 0.57 -3.56 -6.13
CA ALA A 142 1.21 -2.26 -6.32
C ALA A 142 2.60 -2.39 -6.97
N ASP A 143 3.40 -3.38 -6.55
CA ASP A 143 4.70 -3.67 -7.16
C ASP A 143 4.56 -4.06 -8.65
N ARG A 144 3.56 -4.89 -8.98
CA ARG A 144 3.31 -5.26 -10.39
C ARG A 144 2.79 -4.08 -11.21
N VAL A 145 1.96 -3.21 -10.64
CA VAL A 145 1.55 -1.95 -11.27
C VAL A 145 2.77 -1.07 -11.53
N GLN A 146 3.67 -0.91 -10.54
CA GLN A 146 4.91 -0.14 -10.72
C GLN A 146 5.79 -0.74 -11.84
N HIS A 147 5.90 -2.05 -11.90
CA HIS A 147 6.64 -2.75 -12.95
C HIS A 147 6.07 -2.52 -14.36
N HIS A 148 4.75 -2.55 -14.50
CA HIS A 148 4.11 -2.48 -15.82
C HIS A 148 3.84 -1.06 -16.32
N PHE A 149 3.55 -0.10 -15.43
CA PHE A 149 3.11 1.24 -15.84
C PHE A 149 4.21 2.29 -15.82
N PHE A 150 5.39 1.97 -15.25
CA PHE A 150 6.49 2.94 -15.10
C PHE A 150 7.78 2.40 -15.70
N ASN A 151 8.77 3.29 -15.88
CA ASN A 151 10.13 2.95 -16.29
C ASN A 151 10.22 2.08 -17.56
N GLY A 152 9.38 2.34 -18.56
CA GLY A 152 9.37 1.58 -19.81
C GLY A 152 8.67 0.21 -19.72
N GLY A 153 7.88 -0.05 -18.69
CA GLY A 153 7.06 -1.25 -18.56
C GLY A 153 5.99 -1.38 -19.66
N SER A 154 5.33 -2.54 -19.72
CA SER A 154 4.42 -2.92 -20.81
C SER A 154 3.28 -1.94 -21.07
N PHE A 155 2.86 -1.18 -20.05
CA PHE A 155 1.79 -0.18 -20.10
C PHE A 155 2.31 1.24 -19.84
N PHE A 156 3.62 1.45 -19.99
CA PHE A 156 4.22 2.77 -19.81
C PHE A 156 3.79 3.73 -20.91
N VAL A 157 3.35 4.92 -20.50
CA VAL A 157 3.07 6.06 -21.37
C VAL A 157 3.69 7.30 -20.73
N HIS A 158 4.53 8.00 -21.50
CA HIS A 158 5.19 9.21 -21.02
C HIS A 158 4.16 10.32 -20.78
N ALA A 159 4.13 10.91 -19.57
CA ALA A 159 3.07 11.84 -19.16
C ALA A 159 3.00 13.10 -20.06
N ASP A 160 4.15 13.67 -20.42
CA ASP A 160 4.23 14.88 -21.23
C ASP A 160 4.20 14.62 -22.75
N LYS A 161 4.45 13.36 -23.17
CA LYS A 161 4.48 12.93 -24.58
C LYS A 161 3.67 11.65 -24.79
N PRO A 162 2.37 11.64 -24.48
CA PRO A 162 1.59 10.40 -24.50
C PRO A 162 1.29 9.88 -25.92
N GLN A 163 1.40 10.73 -26.94
CA GLN A 163 1.12 10.34 -28.32
C GLN A 163 2.18 9.38 -28.84
N TRP A 164 1.74 8.30 -29.44
CA TRP A 164 2.64 7.36 -30.10
C TRP A 164 3.31 8.00 -31.34
N SER A 165 4.57 7.68 -31.53
CA SER A 165 5.38 8.11 -32.67
C SER A 165 6.33 6.98 -33.06
N VAL A 166 6.55 6.81 -34.37
CA VAL A 166 7.55 5.90 -34.91
C VAL A 166 8.97 6.32 -34.53
N VAL A 167 9.19 7.62 -34.28
CA VAL A 167 10.51 8.21 -33.96
C VAL A 167 10.85 8.05 -32.50
N GLU A 168 9.85 8.10 -31.61
CA GLU A 168 10.00 7.97 -30.15
C GLU A 168 9.04 6.86 -29.63
N PRO A 169 9.22 5.59 -30.05
CA PRO A 169 8.28 4.51 -29.73
C PRO A 169 8.22 4.20 -28.23
N GLU A 170 9.29 4.51 -27.48
CA GLU A 170 9.40 4.32 -26.03
C GLU A 170 8.47 5.23 -25.22
N ASN A 171 7.97 6.31 -25.80
CA ASN A 171 7.05 7.22 -25.11
C ASN A 171 5.65 6.62 -24.91
N ASN A 172 5.28 5.60 -25.71
CA ASN A 172 4.01 4.88 -25.55
C ASN A 172 4.21 3.41 -25.91
N VAL A 173 4.65 2.62 -24.94
CA VAL A 173 5.01 1.21 -25.13
C VAL A 173 3.83 0.36 -25.62
N PRO A 174 2.61 0.43 -25.05
CA PRO A 174 1.49 -0.37 -25.55
C PRO A 174 1.09 -0.01 -26.99
N ALA A 175 1.08 1.28 -27.35
CA ALA A 175 0.83 1.71 -28.73
C ALA A 175 1.90 1.20 -29.70
N SER A 176 3.18 1.26 -29.31
CA SER A 176 4.30 0.74 -30.11
C SER A 176 4.16 -0.76 -30.36
N ARG A 177 3.82 -1.53 -29.32
CA ARG A 177 3.61 -2.97 -29.47
C ARG A 177 2.43 -3.28 -30.36
N PHE A 178 1.32 -2.55 -30.19
CA PHE A 178 0.14 -2.70 -31.03
C PHE A 178 0.44 -2.35 -32.49
N ALA A 179 1.12 -1.23 -32.77
CA ALA A 179 1.49 -0.83 -34.12
C ALA A 179 2.35 -1.90 -34.82
N GLN A 180 3.35 -2.45 -34.12
CA GLN A 180 4.18 -3.55 -34.66
C GLN A 180 3.36 -4.78 -35.06
N LEU A 181 2.34 -5.15 -34.27
CA LEU A 181 1.47 -6.28 -34.58
C LEU A 181 0.49 -5.95 -35.71
N ALA A 182 -0.05 -4.74 -35.72
CA ALA A 182 -0.91 -4.24 -36.79
C ALA A 182 -0.20 -4.27 -38.15
N ASP A 183 1.05 -3.80 -38.21
CA ASP A 183 1.86 -3.82 -39.45
C ASP A 183 2.08 -5.23 -39.98
N GLN A 184 2.22 -6.24 -39.11
CA GLN A 184 2.41 -7.63 -39.50
C GLN A 184 1.18 -8.23 -40.22
N ILE A 185 -0.03 -7.81 -39.81
CA ILE A 185 -1.29 -8.36 -40.33
C ILE A 185 -1.94 -7.49 -41.43
N GLU A 186 -1.48 -6.25 -41.63
CA GLU A 186 -2.11 -5.26 -42.50
C GLU A 186 -2.45 -5.82 -43.90
N ARG A 187 -1.48 -6.57 -44.53
CA ARG A 187 -1.72 -7.16 -45.84
C ARG A 187 -2.75 -8.29 -45.81
N ALA A 188 -2.82 -9.02 -44.68
CA ALA A 188 -3.78 -10.10 -44.52
C ALA A 188 -5.24 -9.58 -44.40
N ILE A 189 -5.40 -8.38 -43.84
CA ILE A 189 -6.71 -7.73 -43.67
C ILE A 189 -7.44 -7.54 -45.02
N VAL A 190 -6.72 -7.29 -46.09
CA VAL A 190 -7.34 -7.18 -47.43
C VAL A 190 -7.97 -8.53 -47.85
N GLY A 191 -7.30 -9.63 -47.61
CA GLY A 191 -7.84 -10.97 -47.90
C GLY A 191 -8.97 -11.36 -46.94
N GLU A 192 -8.85 -11.00 -45.67
CA GLU A 192 -9.85 -11.22 -44.65
C GLU A 192 -11.13 -10.47 -44.95
N SER A 193 -11.03 -9.18 -45.29
CA SER A 193 -12.15 -8.32 -45.67
C SER A 193 -12.86 -8.85 -46.95
N ALA A 194 -12.07 -9.29 -47.95
CA ALA A 194 -12.62 -9.82 -49.17
C ALA A 194 -13.36 -11.16 -48.98
N ARG A 195 -12.98 -11.95 -47.98
CA ARG A 195 -13.56 -13.27 -47.72
C ARG A 195 -14.71 -13.25 -46.73
N TRP A 196 -14.61 -12.43 -45.66
CA TRP A 196 -15.51 -12.47 -44.51
C TRP A 196 -16.16 -11.12 -44.18
N GLY A 197 -15.81 -10.03 -44.87
CA GLY A 197 -16.25 -8.68 -44.54
C GLY A 197 -17.78 -8.49 -44.52
N ASP A 198 -18.51 -9.24 -45.29
CA ASP A 198 -19.98 -9.18 -45.38
C ASP A 198 -20.72 -10.26 -44.59
N GLN A 199 -19.98 -11.15 -43.90
CA GLN A 199 -20.59 -12.32 -43.24
C GLN A 199 -21.59 -11.96 -42.14
N LEU A 200 -21.36 -10.88 -41.39
CA LEU A 200 -22.14 -10.49 -40.23
C LEU A 200 -22.92 -9.16 -40.44
N VAL A 201 -22.65 -8.44 -41.54
CA VAL A 201 -23.19 -7.10 -41.79
C VAL A 201 -23.57 -6.90 -43.27
N ASN A 202 -24.59 -6.08 -43.53
CA ASN A 202 -25.01 -5.79 -44.92
C ASN A 202 -24.03 -4.86 -45.67
N SER A 203 -23.27 -4.05 -44.94
CA SER A 203 -22.19 -3.22 -45.49
C SER A 203 -20.85 -3.88 -45.11
N PRO A 204 -20.14 -4.44 -46.09
CA PRO A 204 -18.91 -5.21 -45.80
C PRO A 204 -17.89 -4.37 -45.06
N PHE A 205 -17.26 -4.97 -44.03
CA PHE A 205 -16.05 -4.39 -43.43
C PHE A 205 -14.90 -4.48 -44.44
N THR A 206 -14.15 -3.40 -44.56
CA THR A 206 -13.06 -3.23 -45.49
C THR A 206 -11.73 -2.96 -44.76
N TRP A 207 -10.64 -2.92 -45.51
CA TRP A 207 -9.37 -2.44 -45.02
C TRP A 207 -9.45 -1.00 -44.45
N ASP A 208 -10.28 -0.13 -45.01
CA ASP A 208 -10.49 1.24 -44.54
C ASP A 208 -11.11 1.27 -43.11
N ASP A 209 -12.06 0.34 -42.85
CA ASP A 209 -12.66 0.21 -41.51
C ASP A 209 -11.63 -0.26 -40.48
N TRP A 210 -10.83 -1.25 -40.81
CA TRP A 210 -9.75 -1.72 -39.96
C TRP A 210 -8.70 -0.62 -39.73
N SER A 211 -8.27 0.09 -40.78
CA SER A 211 -7.28 1.16 -40.68
C SER A 211 -7.77 2.30 -39.80
N ARG A 212 -9.05 2.69 -39.94
CA ARG A 212 -9.67 3.72 -39.10
C ARG A 212 -9.67 3.31 -37.61
N GLU A 213 -10.00 2.06 -37.30
CA GLU A 213 -10.01 1.56 -35.93
C GLU A 213 -8.59 1.42 -35.35
N ARG A 214 -7.62 0.93 -36.11
CA ARG A 214 -6.20 0.95 -35.76
C ARG A 214 -5.75 2.37 -35.37
N ASP A 215 -6.05 3.35 -36.19
CA ASP A 215 -5.64 4.73 -35.98
C ASP A 215 -6.36 5.35 -34.78
N ASN A 216 -7.62 4.99 -34.56
CA ASN A 216 -8.38 5.37 -33.37
C ASN A 216 -7.72 4.82 -32.09
N LEU A 217 -7.31 3.56 -32.05
CA LEU A 217 -6.60 2.98 -30.90
C LEU A 217 -5.25 3.70 -30.66
N LEU A 218 -4.46 3.93 -31.69
CA LEU A 218 -3.16 4.58 -31.59
C LEU A 218 -3.23 6.03 -31.15
N THR A 219 -4.26 6.77 -31.55
CA THR A 219 -4.36 8.22 -31.29
C THR A 219 -5.25 8.58 -30.13
N HIS A 220 -6.20 7.72 -29.73
CA HIS A 220 -7.19 8.04 -28.70
C HIS A 220 -7.18 7.08 -27.51
N TYR A 221 -7.03 5.79 -27.71
CA TYR A 221 -7.08 4.82 -26.62
C TYR A 221 -5.75 4.77 -25.85
N PHE A 222 -4.67 4.35 -26.50
CA PHE A 222 -3.38 4.12 -25.84
C PHE A 222 -2.79 5.38 -25.17
N PRO A 223 -2.89 6.60 -25.74
CA PRO A 223 -2.33 7.78 -25.09
C PRO A 223 -2.98 8.12 -23.74
N ARG A 224 -4.18 7.63 -23.46
CA ARG A 224 -4.96 7.99 -22.27
C ARG A 224 -5.20 6.83 -21.33
N ARG A 225 -5.22 5.59 -21.83
CA ARG A 225 -5.69 4.43 -21.06
C ARG A 225 -4.85 4.15 -19.83
N SER A 226 -3.52 4.26 -19.90
CA SER A 226 -2.63 4.01 -18.76
C SER A 226 -2.93 4.92 -17.57
N ALA A 227 -3.13 6.21 -17.79
CA ALA A 227 -3.46 7.17 -16.74
C ALA A 227 -4.83 6.88 -16.10
N ILE A 228 -5.82 6.52 -16.92
CA ILE A 228 -7.17 6.17 -16.48
C ILE A 228 -7.13 4.91 -15.59
N VAL A 229 -6.43 3.86 -16.04
CA VAL A 229 -6.34 2.61 -15.26
C VAL A 229 -5.58 2.83 -13.95
N LEU A 230 -4.50 3.61 -13.95
CA LEU A 230 -3.80 3.98 -12.71
C LEU A 230 -4.74 4.68 -11.72
N ASP A 231 -5.61 5.58 -12.19
CA ASP A 231 -6.59 6.24 -11.33
C ASP A 231 -7.65 5.25 -10.82
N GLN A 232 -8.13 4.32 -11.66
CA GLN A 232 -9.04 3.25 -11.25
C GLN A 232 -8.41 2.36 -10.16
N LEU A 233 -7.14 1.97 -10.33
CA LEU A 233 -6.40 1.16 -9.36
C LEU A 233 -6.19 1.90 -8.02
N ARG A 234 -5.94 3.21 -8.06
CA ARG A 234 -5.84 4.04 -6.84
C ARG A 234 -7.18 4.11 -6.09
N ARG A 235 -8.29 4.30 -6.80
CA ARG A 235 -9.64 4.29 -6.20
C ARG A 235 -10.01 2.93 -5.61
N ALA A 236 -9.56 1.84 -6.23
CA ALA A 236 -9.77 0.48 -5.74
C ALA A 236 -8.81 0.08 -4.59
N GLY A 237 -7.88 0.96 -4.17
CA GLY A 237 -6.89 0.66 -3.13
C GLY A 237 -5.84 -0.36 -3.53
N LEU A 238 -5.64 -0.59 -4.84
CA LEU A 238 -4.68 -1.55 -5.40
C LEU A 238 -3.35 -0.90 -5.80
N TYR A 239 -3.29 0.43 -5.81
CA TYR A 239 -2.06 1.19 -6.03
C TYR A 239 -2.07 2.43 -5.15
N PRO A 240 -0.98 2.75 -4.43
CA PRO A 240 -0.96 3.88 -3.51
C PRO A 240 -0.99 5.23 -4.24
N ARG A 241 -1.35 6.28 -3.51
CA ARG A 241 -1.26 7.67 -4.00
C ARG A 241 0.15 8.24 -3.83
N ILE A 242 0.95 7.66 -2.92
CA ILE A 242 2.34 8.03 -2.70
C ILE A 242 3.15 7.67 -3.94
N ILE A 243 4.02 8.57 -4.37
CA ILE A 243 4.92 8.34 -5.50
C ILE A 243 6.02 7.39 -5.05
N ALA A 244 6.25 6.32 -5.82
CA ALA A 244 7.34 5.39 -5.54
C ALA A 244 8.70 6.10 -5.60
N PRO A 245 9.71 5.63 -4.82
CA PRO A 245 11.06 6.15 -4.90
C PRO A 245 11.59 6.10 -6.34
N ALA A 246 12.25 7.16 -6.77
CA ALA A 246 12.96 7.20 -8.04
C ALA A 246 14.38 6.68 -7.85
N PHE A 247 14.85 5.90 -8.83
CA PHE A 247 16.19 5.34 -8.88
C PHE A 247 16.96 5.96 -10.05
N ASN A 248 18.27 6.16 -9.90
CA ASN A 248 19.12 6.55 -11.02
C ASN A 248 19.30 5.38 -12.03
N HIS A 249 18.92 4.15 -11.66
CA HIS A 249 18.85 2.99 -12.54
C HIS A 249 17.78 2.02 -12.05
N ALA A 250 16.77 1.76 -12.86
CA ALA A 250 15.56 1.03 -12.47
C ALA A 250 15.71 -0.51 -12.44
N GLY A 251 16.93 -1.02 -12.40
CA GLY A 251 17.24 -2.45 -12.37
C GLY A 251 18.00 -2.91 -13.62
N GLY A 252 18.48 -4.15 -13.59
CA GLY A 252 19.28 -4.74 -14.67
C GLY A 252 20.77 -4.77 -14.38
N LYS A 253 21.57 -5.01 -15.43
CA LYS A 253 23.04 -5.07 -15.34
C LYS A 253 23.63 -3.68 -15.22
N VAL A 254 24.55 -3.51 -14.30
CA VAL A 254 25.34 -2.27 -14.11
C VAL A 254 26.82 -2.58 -14.19
N ASP A 255 27.63 -1.57 -14.52
CA ASP A 255 29.07 -1.71 -14.55
C ASP A 255 29.65 -1.81 -13.12
N PRO A 256 30.81 -2.48 -12.96
CA PRO A 256 31.52 -2.51 -11.68
C PRO A 256 31.80 -1.10 -11.17
N GLY A 257 31.46 -0.83 -9.90
CA GLY A 257 31.62 0.49 -9.28
C GLY A 257 30.42 1.42 -9.47
N PHE A 258 29.34 0.98 -10.10
CA PHE A 258 28.08 1.76 -10.16
C PHE A 258 27.54 2.02 -8.74
N SER A 259 27.16 3.27 -8.50
CA SER A 259 26.51 3.68 -7.25
C SER A 259 25.03 3.89 -7.48
N LEU A 260 24.19 3.07 -6.83
CA LEU A 260 22.75 3.25 -6.84
C LEU A 260 22.36 4.41 -5.93
N SER A 261 21.57 5.33 -6.46
CA SER A 261 20.94 6.39 -5.67
C SER A 261 19.41 6.28 -5.75
N MET A 262 18.78 6.59 -4.63
CA MET A 262 17.32 6.60 -4.48
C MET A 262 16.86 7.94 -3.94
N SER A 263 15.72 8.43 -4.43
CA SER A 263 15.09 9.65 -3.93
C SER A 263 13.58 9.46 -3.83
N ALA A 264 12.95 10.08 -2.84
CA ALA A 264 11.50 10.11 -2.68
C ALA A 264 11.04 11.55 -2.49
N GLN A 265 9.83 11.89 -2.95
CA GLN A 265 9.24 13.21 -2.77
C GLN A 265 8.76 13.45 -1.34
N GLY A 266 8.69 12.40 -0.52
CA GLY A 266 8.32 12.43 0.90
C GLY A 266 8.42 11.05 1.52
N GLY A 267 8.47 10.99 2.86
CA GLY A 267 8.61 9.74 3.61
C GLY A 267 10.05 9.23 3.69
N THR A 268 10.20 8.08 4.33
CA THR A 268 11.48 7.38 4.50
C THR A 268 11.56 6.19 3.54
N ILE A 269 12.71 6.01 2.89
CA ILE A 269 12.96 4.87 2.00
C ILE A 269 13.57 3.74 2.83
N PHE A 270 12.87 2.61 2.91
CA PHE A 270 13.39 1.37 3.45
C PHE A 270 13.81 0.44 2.32
N TYR A 271 14.96 -0.22 2.46
CA TYR A 271 15.46 -1.13 1.42
C TYR A 271 16.22 -2.32 2.03
N THR A 272 16.32 -3.40 1.28
CA THR A 272 17.16 -4.57 1.58
C THR A 272 18.14 -4.80 0.43
N LEU A 273 19.26 -5.47 0.73
CA LEU A 273 20.27 -5.84 -0.28
C LEU A 273 20.22 -7.32 -0.65
N ASP A 274 19.43 -8.11 0.04
CA ASP A 274 19.32 -9.56 -0.09
C ASP A 274 18.02 -10.00 -0.81
N GLY A 275 17.22 -9.03 -1.27
CA GLY A 275 15.95 -9.30 -1.94
C GLY A 275 14.80 -9.68 -1.00
N THR A 276 15.02 -9.61 0.31
CA THR A 276 13.94 -9.79 1.29
C THR A 276 13.01 -8.57 1.32
N ASP A 277 11.80 -8.75 1.82
CA ASP A 277 10.87 -7.64 2.04
C ASP A 277 11.42 -6.73 3.15
N PRO A 278 11.66 -5.43 2.91
CA PRO A 278 12.16 -4.52 3.95
C PRO A 278 11.24 -4.42 5.17
N ARG A 279 9.95 -4.76 5.04
CA ARG A 279 9.00 -4.88 6.16
C ARG A 279 9.20 -6.15 6.99
N SER A 280 9.83 -7.18 6.44
CA SER A 280 9.88 -8.50 7.08
C SER A 280 10.76 -8.55 8.32
N ARG A 281 11.69 -7.61 8.47
CA ARG A 281 12.47 -7.46 9.71
C ARG A 281 11.62 -7.03 10.90
N LEU A 282 10.48 -6.38 10.64
CA LEU A 282 9.51 -6.01 11.68
C LEU A 282 8.63 -7.21 12.14
N GLN A 283 8.68 -8.37 11.45
CA GLN A 283 7.77 -9.49 11.68
C GLN A 283 8.41 -10.87 11.93
N SER A 284 9.72 -11.07 11.71
CA SER A 284 10.29 -12.42 11.58
C SER A 284 11.29 -12.87 12.64
N LYS A 285 11.57 -12.07 13.67
CA LYS A 285 12.22 -12.50 14.90
C LYS A 285 11.17 -12.35 16.01
N GLU A 286 11.00 -13.31 16.89
CA GLU A 286 10.55 -13.00 18.25
C GLU A 286 11.62 -12.07 18.82
N ILE A 287 11.54 -10.80 18.45
CA ILE A 287 12.30 -9.76 19.09
C ILE A 287 11.71 -9.74 20.49
N SER A 288 12.51 -10.03 21.48
CA SER A 288 12.15 -9.77 22.86
C SER A 288 11.89 -8.28 22.98
N ARG A 289 10.68 -7.86 22.67
CA ARG A 289 10.26 -6.48 22.82
C ARG A 289 10.16 -6.20 24.30
N PHE A 290 10.69 -5.07 24.71
CA PHE A 290 10.48 -4.56 26.06
C PHE A 290 10.13 -3.07 25.98
N ASP A 291 9.23 -2.70 26.87
CA ASP A 291 8.77 -1.33 26.95
C ASP A 291 9.87 -0.48 27.60
N LEU A 292 10.24 0.62 26.95
CA LEU A 292 11.03 1.68 27.57
C LEU A 292 10.15 2.47 28.55
N PHE A 293 8.90 2.67 28.17
CA PHE A 293 7.84 3.13 29.03
C PHE A 293 6.46 2.67 28.49
N ASP A 294 5.49 2.61 29.37
CA ASP A 294 4.12 2.19 29.10
C ASP A 294 3.10 3.19 29.70
N ASN A 295 1.82 2.80 29.67
CA ASN A 295 0.74 3.59 30.21
C ASN A 295 0.84 3.85 31.72
N ALA A 296 1.53 2.98 32.49
CA ALA A 296 1.75 3.14 33.93
C ALA A 296 2.92 4.10 34.25
N THR A 297 3.70 4.52 33.27
CA THR A 297 4.81 5.46 33.44
C THR A 297 4.30 6.86 33.74
N GLN A 298 4.92 7.53 34.72
CA GLN A 298 4.57 8.90 35.12
C GLN A 298 4.84 9.89 33.97
N LYS A 299 3.90 10.78 33.77
CA LYS A 299 3.93 11.83 32.75
C LYS A 299 3.71 13.19 33.39
N ARG A 300 4.39 14.23 32.89
CA ARG A 300 4.14 15.65 33.21
C ARG A 300 3.33 16.27 32.07
N VAL A 301 2.24 16.93 32.42
CA VAL A 301 1.26 17.44 31.45
C VAL A 301 0.93 18.90 31.72
N LEU A 302 0.93 19.72 30.69
CA LEU A 302 0.51 21.12 30.74
C LEU A 302 -0.31 21.47 29.51
N VAL A 303 -1.49 22.06 29.72
CA VAL A 303 -2.16 22.81 28.66
C VAL A 303 -1.57 24.24 28.67
N PRO A 304 -0.78 24.62 27.63
CA PRO A 304 -0.05 25.87 27.65
C PRO A 304 -1.00 27.08 27.56
N SER A 305 -0.64 28.14 28.28
CA SER A 305 -1.39 29.42 28.26
C SER A 305 -0.47 30.57 28.69
N ALA A 306 -0.90 31.81 28.45
CA ALA A 306 -0.19 32.98 28.96
C ALA A 306 -0.20 33.07 30.49
N ALA A 307 -1.24 32.51 31.14
CA ALA A 307 -1.37 32.52 32.60
C ALA A 307 -0.35 31.63 33.31
N ASN A 308 0.05 30.53 32.68
CA ASN A 308 1.07 29.60 33.20
C ASN A 308 2.44 29.73 32.52
N GLY A 309 2.61 30.68 31.62
CA GLY A 309 3.86 30.94 30.90
C GLY A 309 4.14 29.96 29.78
N GLY A 310 3.25 29.00 29.51
CA GLY A 310 3.45 27.95 28.49
C GLY A 310 3.50 28.49 27.06
N ASP A 311 2.97 29.68 26.82
CA ASP A 311 3.04 30.40 25.56
C ASP A 311 4.45 30.90 25.18
N ALA A 312 5.39 30.87 26.16
CA ALA A 312 6.74 31.42 26.01
C ALA A 312 7.88 30.40 26.16
N PHE A 313 7.61 29.09 26.32
CA PHE A 313 8.63 28.07 26.59
C PHE A 313 9.61 27.83 25.41
N GLY A 314 9.28 28.27 24.19
CA GLY A 314 10.11 27.98 23.01
C GLY A 314 10.24 26.49 22.75
N SER A 315 11.49 26.02 22.47
CA SER A 315 11.81 24.60 22.28
C SER A 315 12.29 23.89 23.56
N ASP A 316 12.62 24.62 24.61
CA ASP A 316 13.28 24.08 25.81
C ASP A 316 12.47 22.97 26.48
N TRP A 317 11.14 23.04 26.43
CA TRP A 317 10.25 22.07 27.05
C TRP A 317 10.34 20.67 26.41
N TYR A 318 10.76 20.56 25.15
CA TYR A 318 10.93 19.25 24.49
C TYR A 318 12.40 18.90 24.18
N GLU A 319 13.33 19.87 24.27
CA GLU A 319 14.76 19.65 24.04
C GLU A 319 15.52 19.35 25.33
N ASP A 320 15.21 20.06 26.44
CA ASP A 320 15.97 19.94 27.70
C ASP A 320 15.31 18.92 28.64
N VAL A 321 16.01 17.78 28.89
CA VAL A 321 15.56 16.78 29.86
C VAL A 321 15.45 17.34 31.29
N ASN A 322 16.25 18.39 31.63
CA ASN A 322 16.26 19.04 32.94
C ASN A 322 15.30 20.27 33.01
N PHE A 323 14.49 20.49 31.99
CA PHE A 323 13.50 21.57 32.02
C PHE A 323 12.64 21.50 33.28
N VAL A 324 12.41 22.64 33.94
CA VAL A 324 11.67 22.70 35.21
C VAL A 324 10.17 22.57 34.93
N ASP A 325 9.63 21.39 35.18
CA ASP A 325 8.22 21.05 34.97
C ASP A 325 7.48 20.65 36.24
N ASP A 326 8.01 21.02 37.42
CA ASP A 326 7.45 20.64 38.72
C ASP A 326 6.01 21.18 38.95
N ALA A 327 5.67 22.28 38.29
CA ALA A 327 4.32 22.87 38.35
C ALA A 327 3.32 22.22 37.40
N TRP A 328 3.78 21.30 36.52
CA TRP A 328 2.90 20.60 35.60
C TRP A 328 2.13 19.50 36.32
N MET A 329 0.94 19.16 35.80
CA MET A 329 0.18 18.01 36.29
C MET A 329 1.02 16.74 36.20
N LEU A 330 1.09 15.96 37.28
CA LEU A 330 1.78 14.68 37.33
C LEU A 330 0.78 13.53 37.45
N GLY A 331 0.86 12.55 36.58
CA GLY A 331 -0.02 11.39 36.60
C GLY A 331 0.42 10.26 35.69
N VAL A 332 -0.46 9.31 35.48
CA VAL A 332 -0.29 8.13 34.62
C VAL A 332 -1.52 7.97 33.74
N GLY A 333 -1.44 7.10 32.73
CA GLY A 333 -2.57 6.87 31.81
C GLY A 333 -2.59 7.80 30.63
N GLY A 334 -3.60 7.69 29.79
CA GLY A 334 -3.85 8.62 28.70
C GLY A 334 -4.24 10.01 29.20
N ILE A 335 -3.97 11.01 28.39
CA ILE A 335 -4.28 12.42 28.65
C ILE A 335 -5.45 12.82 27.75
N GLY A 336 -6.52 13.38 28.29
CA GLY A 336 -7.63 13.76 27.45
C GLY A 336 -8.84 14.29 28.22
N TYR A 337 -9.92 14.42 27.48
CA TYR A 337 -11.27 14.64 28.00
C TYR A 337 -12.29 14.06 27.01
N ASP A 338 -13.47 13.75 27.52
CA ASP A 338 -14.58 13.24 26.71
C ASP A 338 -15.91 13.69 27.35
N THR A 339 -16.76 14.34 26.55
CA THR A 339 -18.14 14.69 26.96
C THR A 339 -19.16 13.61 26.58
N GLY A 340 -18.71 12.61 25.78
CA GLY A 340 -19.43 11.38 25.48
C GLY A 340 -19.19 10.29 26.52
N ASN A 341 -18.81 9.11 26.10
CA ASN A 341 -18.35 7.99 26.93
C ASN A 341 -17.43 7.06 26.12
N ASP A 342 -16.76 7.61 25.11
CA ASP A 342 -15.99 6.80 24.16
C ASP A 342 -14.53 6.61 24.64
N TYR A 343 -13.98 7.56 25.43
CA TYR A 343 -12.60 7.57 25.88
C TYR A 343 -12.40 7.43 27.39
N GLU A 344 -13.46 7.36 28.21
CA GLU A 344 -13.37 7.33 29.69
C GLU A 344 -12.39 6.28 30.22
N GLU A 345 -12.38 5.07 29.62
CA GLU A 345 -11.52 3.98 30.07
C GLU A 345 -10.02 4.19 29.78
N PHE A 346 -9.68 5.12 28.87
CA PHE A 346 -8.30 5.40 28.46
C PHE A 346 -7.73 6.64 29.18
N ILE A 347 -8.57 7.51 29.70
CA ILE A 347 -8.17 8.78 30.31
C ILE A 347 -7.78 8.56 31.78
N GLY A 348 -6.48 8.69 32.05
CA GLY A 348 -5.95 8.73 33.42
C GLY A 348 -5.67 10.15 33.93
N MET A 349 -5.52 11.12 33.02
CA MET A 349 -5.26 12.53 33.32
C MET A 349 -6.25 13.41 32.56
N ASP A 350 -7.25 13.92 33.29
CA ASP A 350 -8.31 14.77 32.73
C ASP A 350 -7.82 16.22 32.57
N VAL A 351 -7.93 16.75 31.36
CA VAL A 351 -7.56 18.13 30.99
C VAL A 351 -8.76 18.97 30.55
N THR A 352 -10.00 18.55 30.84
CA THR A 352 -11.24 19.23 30.45
C THR A 352 -11.20 20.71 30.80
N ASP A 353 -10.99 21.03 32.09
CA ASP A 353 -11.08 22.41 32.59
C ASP A 353 -10.03 23.35 31.99
N SER A 354 -8.88 22.81 31.54
CA SER A 354 -7.78 23.61 31.01
C SER A 354 -7.74 23.66 29.48
N MET A 355 -8.33 22.66 28.79
CA MET A 355 -8.23 22.54 27.35
C MET A 355 -9.55 22.87 26.63
N GLN A 356 -10.68 22.31 27.07
CA GLN A 356 -11.96 22.50 26.39
C GLN A 356 -12.40 23.96 26.43
N GLY A 357 -12.69 24.55 25.30
CA GLY A 357 -13.03 25.95 25.14
C GLY A 357 -11.86 26.94 25.28
N GLN A 358 -10.63 26.47 25.55
CA GLN A 358 -9.48 27.31 25.85
C GLN A 358 -8.29 27.13 24.88
N ASN A 359 -7.82 25.90 24.69
CA ASN A 359 -6.66 25.62 23.82
C ASN A 359 -6.87 24.32 23.03
N GLY A 360 -6.27 24.23 21.85
CA GLY A 360 -6.22 23.02 21.03
C GLY A 360 -4.97 22.16 21.25
N SER A 361 -4.04 22.58 22.13
CA SER A 361 -2.76 21.90 22.34
C SER A 361 -2.55 21.52 23.80
N VAL A 362 -1.86 20.39 24.04
CA VAL A 362 -1.34 19.97 25.33
C VAL A 362 0.13 19.56 25.19
N PHE A 363 0.97 19.95 26.15
CA PHE A 363 2.36 19.51 26.26
C PHE A 363 2.47 18.33 27.22
N ILE A 364 3.17 17.29 26.81
CA ILE A 364 3.36 16.05 27.56
C ILE A 364 4.86 15.74 27.59
N ARG A 365 5.40 15.46 28.76
CA ARG A 365 6.80 15.07 28.97
C ARG A 365 6.83 13.72 29.67
N ILE A 366 7.55 12.76 29.11
CA ILE A 366 7.71 11.42 29.65
C ILE A 366 9.22 11.17 29.77
N GLN A 367 9.74 11.20 31.00
CA GLN A 367 11.11 10.81 31.26
C GLN A 367 11.17 9.31 31.49
N PHE A 368 12.16 8.66 30.89
CA PHE A 368 12.38 7.22 31.02
C PHE A 368 13.87 6.90 31.04
N GLU A 369 14.22 5.76 31.63
CA GLU A 369 15.60 5.32 31.73
C GLU A 369 15.92 4.24 30.70
N THR A 370 17.09 4.36 30.06
CA THR A 370 17.66 3.29 29.25
C THR A 370 18.88 2.70 29.95
N GLY A 371 18.91 1.36 30.03
CA GLY A 371 20.00 0.61 30.63
C GLY A 371 20.77 -0.21 29.57
N SER A 372 21.41 -1.29 30.06
CA SER A 372 22.17 -2.22 29.21
C SER A 372 21.37 -3.03 28.21
N GLN A 373 20.03 -2.91 28.23
CA GLN A 373 19.14 -3.52 27.25
C GLN A 373 19.23 -2.85 25.87
N ILE A 374 19.66 -1.58 25.79
CA ILE A 374 19.99 -0.92 24.53
C ILE A 374 21.43 -1.24 24.18
N ASN A 375 21.65 -1.99 23.14
CA ASN A 375 22.97 -2.43 22.68
C ASN A 375 23.07 -2.40 21.15
N GLU A 376 24.18 -2.82 20.57
CA GLU A 376 24.42 -2.84 19.12
C GLU A 376 23.45 -3.76 18.35
N GLU A 377 22.75 -4.68 19.02
CA GLU A 377 21.75 -5.55 18.42
C GLU A 377 20.35 -4.92 18.43
N THR A 378 20.12 -3.86 19.22
CA THR A 378 18.86 -3.12 19.25
C THR A 378 18.67 -2.41 17.91
N ASN A 379 17.70 -2.86 17.12
CA ASN A 379 17.48 -2.35 15.76
C ASN A 379 16.01 -2.02 15.47
N LEU A 380 15.15 -2.16 16.44
CA LEU A 380 13.74 -1.80 16.38
C LEU A 380 13.41 -0.80 17.51
N MET A 381 12.74 0.28 17.17
CA MET A 381 12.08 1.19 18.11
C MET A 381 10.72 1.59 17.53
N VAL A 382 9.66 1.39 18.33
CA VAL A 382 8.29 1.65 17.92
C VAL A 382 7.62 2.57 18.93
N LEU A 383 7.15 3.71 18.47
CA LEU A 383 6.25 4.59 19.22
C LEU A 383 4.81 4.15 18.92
N ARG A 384 4.09 3.74 19.95
CA ARG A 384 2.68 3.37 19.87
C ARG A 384 1.83 4.52 20.39
N MET A 385 0.88 4.97 19.60
CA MET A 385 0.05 6.12 19.94
C MET A 385 -1.43 5.78 19.83
N ARG A 386 -2.20 6.15 20.85
CA ARG A 386 -3.63 6.48 20.72
C ARG A 386 -3.73 7.99 20.69
N TYR A 387 -4.43 8.54 19.73
CA TYR A 387 -4.52 9.98 19.58
C TYR A 387 -5.82 10.40 18.86
N ASP A 388 -6.31 11.55 19.28
CA ASP A 388 -7.45 12.27 18.73
C ASP A 388 -7.17 13.78 18.89
N ASP A 389 -6.99 14.59 17.84
CA ASP A 389 -6.99 14.36 16.38
C ASP A 389 -5.58 14.25 15.80
N GLY A 390 -4.57 14.75 16.49
CA GLY A 390 -3.20 14.78 16.00
C GLY A 390 -2.15 14.92 17.11
N PHE A 391 -0.89 14.77 16.71
CA PHE A 391 0.25 14.95 17.61
C PHE A 391 1.55 15.26 16.86
N GLU A 392 2.53 15.76 17.59
CA GLU A 392 3.94 15.82 17.20
C GLU A 392 4.80 15.33 18.36
N ALA A 393 5.76 14.40 18.08
CA ALA A 393 6.56 13.73 19.09
C ALA A 393 8.06 13.94 18.86
N PHE A 394 8.78 14.19 19.97
CA PHE A 394 10.21 14.48 20.00
C PHE A 394 10.92 13.54 20.96
N LEU A 395 12.02 12.92 20.55
CA LEU A 395 12.92 12.15 21.39
C LEU A 395 14.19 12.95 21.64
N ASN A 396 14.45 13.35 22.88
CA ASN A 396 15.62 14.16 23.26
C ASN A 396 15.79 15.41 22.36
N GLY A 397 14.68 16.08 22.02
CA GLY A 397 14.66 17.26 21.17
C GLY A 397 14.56 16.99 19.66
N VAL A 398 14.71 15.75 19.23
CA VAL A 398 14.65 15.39 17.81
C VAL A 398 13.24 14.94 17.44
N HIS A 399 12.65 15.56 16.43
CA HIS A 399 11.36 15.14 15.89
C HIS A 399 11.41 13.70 15.35
N ILE A 400 10.53 12.83 15.83
CA ILE A 400 10.53 11.40 15.48
C ILE A 400 9.25 10.92 14.80
N ALA A 401 8.10 11.53 15.09
CA ALA A 401 6.81 11.15 14.50
C ALA A 401 5.81 12.29 14.61
N SER A 402 4.87 12.36 13.68
CA SER A 402 3.73 13.26 13.74
C SER A 402 2.53 12.72 12.96
N SER A 403 1.34 13.15 13.33
CA SER A 403 0.10 12.94 12.58
C SER A 403 -0.79 14.17 12.70
N ASN A 404 -1.37 14.62 11.58
CA ASN A 404 -2.23 15.80 11.51
C ASN A 404 -1.62 17.07 12.16
N ALA A 405 -0.29 17.17 12.24
CA ALA A 405 0.39 18.35 12.76
C ALA A 405 0.56 19.43 11.67
N PRO A 406 0.49 20.74 12.03
CA PRO A 406 0.77 21.81 11.09
C PRO A 406 2.28 21.92 10.79
N GLU A 407 2.65 22.45 9.62
CA GLU A 407 4.05 22.65 9.22
C GLU A 407 4.85 23.51 10.20
N ILE A 408 4.20 24.48 10.84
CA ILE A 408 4.79 25.33 11.90
C ILE A 408 4.00 25.14 13.17
N LEU A 409 4.62 24.43 14.12
CA LEU A 409 4.05 24.14 15.41
C LEU A 409 4.15 25.37 16.33
N LYS A 410 3.06 25.67 17.01
CA LYS A 410 2.97 26.73 18.03
C LYS A 410 2.37 26.16 19.30
N TRP A 411 2.55 26.85 20.41
CA TRP A 411 2.01 26.44 21.70
C TRP A 411 0.48 26.23 21.74
N ASN A 412 -0.24 26.84 20.81
CA ASN A 412 -1.70 26.77 20.66
C ASN A 412 -2.14 26.28 19.29
N SER A 413 -1.33 25.46 18.60
CA SER A 413 -1.69 24.86 17.33
C SER A 413 -2.88 23.93 17.47
N PHE A 414 -3.62 23.79 16.36
CA PHE A 414 -4.66 22.79 16.17
C PHE A 414 -4.20 21.71 15.20
N ALA A 415 -4.81 20.53 15.30
CA ALA A 415 -4.64 19.50 14.28
C ALA A 415 -5.14 20.02 12.91
N THR A 416 -4.50 19.57 11.84
CA THR A 416 -4.83 19.93 10.45
C THR A 416 -5.97 19.08 9.85
N GLY A 417 -6.44 18.09 10.58
CA GLY A 417 -7.52 17.18 10.19
C GLY A 417 -8.04 16.41 11.41
N THR A 418 -9.18 15.75 11.24
CA THR A 418 -9.77 14.88 12.25
C THR A 418 -9.20 13.46 12.18
N HIS A 419 -9.22 12.76 13.33
CA HIS A 419 -8.98 11.33 13.42
C HIS A 419 -10.25 10.65 13.95
N ASP A 420 -10.67 9.55 13.34
CA ASP A 420 -11.93 8.88 13.66
C ASP A 420 -11.87 8.27 15.08
N ASP A 421 -12.85 8.55 15.92
CA ASP A 421 -12.90 8.12 17.32
C ASP A 421 -12.76 6.61 17.49
N SER A 422 -13.34 5.84 16.57
CA SER A 422 -13.25 4.37 16.59
C SER A 422 -11.83 3.84 16.30
N VAL A 423 -10.98 4.66 15.68
CA VAL A 423 -9.57 4.38 15.40
C VAL A 423 -8.67 4.96 16.49
N ALA A 424 -9.03 6.12 17.05
CA ALA A 424 -8.29 6.82 18.10
C ALA A 424 -8.10 5.98 19.37
N VAL A 425 -9.04 5.10 19.70
CA VAL A 425 -8.97 4.18 20.85
C VAL A 425 -8.02 2.97 20.62
N GLN A 426 -7.50 2.80 19.43
CA GLN A 426 -6.58 1.71 19.10
C GLN A 426 -5.14 2.23 18.99
N PHE A 427 -4.19 1.48 19.54
CA PHE A 427 -2.78 1.83 19.31
C PHE A 427 -2.40 1.73 17.84
N GLN A 428 -1.84 2.81 17.31
CA GLN A 428 -1.17 2.84 16.02
C GLN A 428 0.34 2.82 16.23
N ASP A 429 1.03 1.95 15.49
CA ASP A 429 2.48 1.78 15.58
C ASP A 429 3.18 2.72 14.59
N PHE A 430 4.09 3.54 15.10
CA PHE A 430 5.00 4.39 14.33
C PHE A 430 6.41 3.83 14.45
N ASP A 431 6.98 3.36 13.34
CA ASP A 431 8.36 2.90 13.30
C ASP A 431 9.31 4.10 13.39
N VAL A 432 9.98 4.20 14.52
CA VAL A 432 10.96 5.24 14.83
C VAL A 432 12.38 4.66 15.00
N SER A 433 12.63 3.47 14.43
CA SER A 433 13.92 2.77 14.53
C SER A 433 15.10 3.60 14.01
N GLY A 434 14.86 4.46 13.03
CA GLY A 434 15.87 5.39 12.50
C GLY A 434 16.44 6.38 13.55
N PHE A 435 15.77 6.50 14.70
CA PHE A 435 16.14 7.44 15.77
C PHE A 435 16.74 6.74 17.01
N ILE A 436 17.01 5.43 16.97
CA ILE A 436 17.65 4.69 18.08
C ILE A 436 18.96 5.34 18.53
N SER A 437 19.74 5.89 17.60
CA SER A 437 21.00 6.59 17.90
C SER A 437 20.84 7.86 18.74
N HIS A 438 19.62 8.36 18.91
CA HIS A 438 19.31 9.50 19.78
C HIS A 438 18.95 9.09 21.21
N LEU A 439 18.85 7.79 21.50
CA LEU A 439 18.77 7.30 22.88
C LEU A 439 20.12 7.44 23.60
N HIS A 440 20.09 7.94 24.83
CA HIS A 440 21.26 8.10 25.68
C HIS A 440 21.24 7.03 26.79
N ALA A 441 22.40 6.57 27.24
CA ALA A 441 22.48 5.77 28.46
C ALA A 441 22.03 6.62 29.66
N GLY A 442 21.06 6.15 30.42
CA GLY A 442 20.45 6.90 31.52
C GLY A 442 19.14 7.56 31.11
N THR A 443 18.88 8.75 31.59
CA THR A 443 17.60 9.44 31.43
C THR A 443 17.40 9.99 30.02
N ASN A 444 16.26 9.68 29.42
CA ASN A 444 15.80 10.17 28.14
C ASN A 444 14.43 10.88 28.30
N LEU A 445 14.09 11.69 27.34
CA LEU A 445 12.83 12.43 27.27
C LEU A 445 12.09 12.10 25.98
N LEU A 446 10.87 11.59 26.08
CA LEU A 446 9.88 11.73 25.02
C LEU A 446 8.98 12.92 25.36
N ALA A 447 8.94 13.90 24.46
CA ALA A 447 8.02 15.02 24.55
C ALA A 447 6.99 14.94 23.43
N ILE A 448 5.72 15.20 23.76
CA ILE A 448 4.61 15.15 22.80
C ILE A 448 3.80 16.43 22.91
N GLN A 449 3.54 17.08 21.77
CA GLN A 449 2.46 18.05 21.67
C GLN A 449 1.24 17.36 21.08
N GLY A 450 0.22 17.13 21.91
CA GLY A 450 -1.08 16.65 21.45
C GLY A 450 -1.89 17.80 20.85
N LEU A 451 -2.63 17.53 19.80
CA LEU A 451 -3.34 18.52 18.98
C LEU A 451 -4.79 18.07 18.77
N ASN A 452 -5.73 18.89 19.20
CA ASN A 452 -7.14 18.75 18.87
C ASN A 452 -7.46 19.60 17.63
N VAL A 453 -8.41 19.19 16.80
CA VAL A 453 -8.84 19.94 15.59
C VAL A 453 -9.50 21.27 15.96
N SER A 454 -10.07 21.38 17.16
CA SER A 454 -10.79 22.56 17.65
C SER A 454 -10.75 22.62 19.17
N ASN A 455 -10.71 23.82 19.75
CA ASN A 455 -10.88 24.00 21.20
C ASN A 455 -12.31 23.74 21.69
N VAL A 456 -13.29 23.59 20.80
CA VAL A 456 -14.69 23.26 21.14
C VAL A 456 -15.06 21.82 20.77
N SER A 457 -14.06 20.96 20.50
CA SER A 457 -14.30 19.52 20.31
C SER A 457 -14.94 18.90 21.54
N SER A 458 -15.72 17.82 21.34
CA SER A 458 -16.37 17.05 22.42
C SER A 458 -15.37 16.22 23.22
N ASP A 459 -14.21 15.93 22.63
CA ASP A 459 -13.27 14.92 23.08
C ASP A 459 -11.83 15.26 22.69
N PHE A 460 -10.91 14.54 23.28
CA PHE A 460 -9.47 14.57 23.01
C PHE A 460 -8.79 13.40 23.73
N LEU A 461 -7.84 12.74 23.07
CA LEU A 461 -7.07 11.65 23.65
C LEU A 461 -5.63 11.67 23.14
N ILE A 462 -4.66 11.58 24.06
CA ILE A 462 -3.26 11.20 23.77
C ILE A 462 -2.82 10.14 24.76
N ASP A 463 -2.38 9.00 24.28
CA ASP A 463 -1.73 7.96 25.06
C ASP A 463 -0.56 7.37 24.26
N ALA A 464 0.59 7.17 24.93
CA ALA A 464 1.83 6.78 24.26
C ALA A 464 2.55 5.67 25.03
N GLU A 465 3.13 4.75 24.26
CA GLU A 465 4.07 3.71 24.70
C GLU A 465 5.29 3.72 23.76
N LEU A 466 6.48 3.45 24.29
CA LEU A 466 7.70 3.32 23.50
C LEU A 466 8.35 1.96 23.76
N MET A 467 8.55 1.20 22.70
CA MET A 467 9.14 -0.14 22.76
C MET A 467 10.42 -0.20 21.93
N VAL A 468 11.35 -1.06 22.35
CA VAL A 468 12.56 -1.42 21.59
C VAL A 468 12.70 -2.94 21.49
N GLY A 469 13.52 -3.39 20.50
CA GLY A 469 13.76 -4.81 20.29
C GLY A 469 14.97 -5.09 19.40
#